data_90edf58214cd74bdd9f391d40376f80c
#
_entry.id   90edf58214cd74bdd9f391d40376f80c
#
_cell.length_a   1.000
_cell.length_b   1.000
_cell.length_c   1.000
_cell.angle_alpha   90.00
_cell.angle_beta   90.00
_cell.angle_gamma   90.00
#
_symmetry.space_group_name_H-M   'P 1'
#
loop_
_entity.id
_entity.type
_entity.pdbx_description
1 polymer ?
#
loop_
_entity_poly.entity_id
_entity_poly.type
_entity_poly.pdbx_seq_one_letter_code
_entity_poly.pdbx_strand_id
1 'polypeptide(L)'
;MAKKQHNAEDSMQQQDDVLQRRIQTLIKWLGLLVTLTLAKRFVAMILLSLEFSINRVMELTQLSDRTVYDIKRKMNKQTPEAIAVLLQIKPGRGRKGALTDVEDEIIAEVNSNNYVSHQHIADMIKEKFKITTNRWSVRNLLKKKRIKRLKVGSLPAKANVKEQRAFYEEKLLPLMKKAQDGLGTLLFMDASHFVMGCDYLGYIYCMVRRWITTFSGRKRYNVLGSLNFVTKRVITVANDTYITSAQVCEMLEKIALEYAGQEIYVILDNAKYQKCAVVTERAKKLNINLVYIPPYSPNLNLIERLWKFVKNKLRLRFWDNFSLFSSTIDGIIASTTGENKEKIDSLIGEKVQLFDEGKQELRQVTENSYEFVNIRAQDVA
;
A
#
# COMPACT_ATOMS: atom_id res chain seq x y z
N MET A 1 -75.66 8.30 25.73
CA MET A 1 -75.04 7.47 24.65
C MET A 1 -73.75 8.10 24.08
N ALA A 2 -73.67 9.41 23.89
CA ALA A 2 -72.50 10.10 23.27
C ALA A 2 -71.18 9.93 24.03
N LYS A 3 -71.16 9.93 25.38
CA LYS A 3 -69.92 9.75 26.17
C LYS A 3 -69.29 8.31 26.08
N LYS A 4 -70.08 7.28 25.81
CA LYS A 4 -69.57 5.92 25.61
C LYS A 4 -68.99 5.73 24.20
N GLN A 5 -69.47 6.42 23.20
CA GLN A 5 -68.90 6.39 21.84
C GLN A 5 -67.57 7.14 21.80
N HIS A 6 -67.43 8.30 22.41
CA HIS A 6 -66.19 9.07 22.47
C HIS A 6 -65.06 8.29 23.14
N ASN A 7 -65.34 7.61 24.25
CA ASN A 7 -64.34 6.78 24.95
C ASN A 7 -63.92 5.55 24.15
N ALA A 8 -64.77 5.01 23.27
CA ALA A 8 -64.43 3.88 22.39
C ALA A 8 -63.56 4.33 21.20
N GLU A 9 -63.84 5.53 20.65
CA GLU A 9 -63.00 6.11 19.59
C GLU A 9 -61.60 6.50 20.06
N ASP A 10 -61.51 7.13 21.27
CA ASP A 10 -60.20 7.47 21.89
C ASP A 10 -59.38 6.23 22.21
N SER A 11 -60.01 5.13 22.62
CA SER A 11 -59.30 3.87 22.90
C SER A 11 -58.84 3.16 21.62
N MET A 12 -59.61 3.24 20.52
CA MET A 12 -59.18 2.72 19.21
C MET A 12 -58.04 3.58 18.63
N GLN A 13 -58.11 4.90 18.76
CA GLN A 13 -57.06 5.81 18.29
C GLN A 13 -55.73 5.60 19.05
N GLN A 14 -55.80 5.35 20.34
CA GLN A 14 -54.63 5.00 21.16
C GLN A 14 -54.00 3.65 20.81
N GLN A 15 -54.82 2.66 20.46
CA GLN A 15 -54.35 1.36 19.96
C GLN A 15 -53.69 1.45 18.59
N ASP A 16 -54.24 2.26 17.67
CA ASP A 16 -53.64 2.49 16.35
C ASP A 16 -52.28 3.23 16.45
N ASP A 17 -52.16 4.23 17.30
CA ASP A 17 -50.89 4.93 17.53
C ASP A 17 -49.79 4.02 18.12
N VAL A 18 -50.15 3.12 19.01
CA VAL A 18 -49.24 2.11 19.55
C VAL A 18 -48.80 1.13 18.47
N LEU A 19 -49.73 0.69 17.63
CA LEU A 19 -49.46 -0.23 16.52
C LEU A 19 -48.52 0.44 15.49
N GLN A 20 -48.78 1.69 15.12
CA GLN A 20 -47.96 2.47 14.18
C GLN A 20 -46.52 2.64 14.72
N ARG A 21 -46.32 2.98 15.98
CA ARG A 21 -44.96 3.08 16.62
C ARG A 21 -44.25 1.73 16.60
N ARG A 22 -44.96 0.63 16.86
CA ARG A 22 -44.39 -0.74 16.79
C ARG A 22 -43.97 -1.09 15.35
N ILE A 23 -44.79 -0.78 14.36
CA ILE A 23 -44.48 -1.02 12.94
C ILE A 23 -43.24 -0.20 12.52
N GLN A 24 -43.13 1.07 12.88
CA GLN A 24 -41.97 1.87 12.57
C GLN A 24 -40.68 1.36 13.23
N THR A 25 -40.77 0.92 14.47
CA THR A 25 -39.66 0.31 15.17
C THR A 25 -39.21 -0.98 14.46
N LEU A 26 -40.16 -1.81 14.02
CA LEU A 26 -39.90 -3.05 13.31
C LEU A 26 -39.28 -2.82 11.93
N ILE A 27 -39.70 -1.80 11.19
CA ILE A 27 -39.10 -1.39 9.92
C ILE A 27 -37.64 -0.96 10.12
N LYS A 28 -37.37 -0.20 11.18
CA LYS A 28 -36.00 0.21 11.54
C LYS A 28 -35.11 -0.99 11.85
N TRP A 29 -35.63 -1.99 12.55
CA TRP A 29 -34.89 -3.24 12.84
C TRP A 29 -34.71 -4.12 11.59
N LEU A 30 -35.70 -4.14 10.68
CA LEU A 30 -35.58 -4.83 9.40
C LEU A 30 -34.42 -4.30 8.56
N GLY A 31 -34.18 -2.99 8.57
CA GLY A 31 -33.05 -2.36 7.88
C GLY A 31 -31.67 -2.77 8.42
N LEU A 32 -31.59 -3.31 9.63
CA LEU A 32 -30.36 -3.83 10.22
C LEU A 32 -30.09 -5.32 9.92
N LEU A 33 -31.03 -6.02 9.27
CA LEU A 33 -30.92 -7.45 9.00
C LEU A 33 -30.13 -7.70 7.73
N VAL A 34 -28.94 -8.24 7.90
CA VAL A 34 -27.93 -8.44 6.84
C VAL A 34 -28.28 -9.62 5.89
N THR A 35 -29.21 -10.51 6.26
CA THR A 35 -29.54 -11.69 5.44
C THR A 35 -31.04 -11.96 5.35
N LEU A 36 -31.48 -12.49 4.19
CA LEU A 36 -32.86 -12.90 3.95
C LEU A 36 -33.37 -13.88 5.01
N THR A 37 -32.53 -14.74 5.52
CA THR A 37 -32.91 -15.73 6.57
C THR A 37 -33.25 -15.06 7.89
N LEU A 38 -32.52 -14.02 8.29
CA LEU A 38 -32.81 -13.26 9.49
C LEU A 38 -34.09 -12.44 9.35
N ALA A 39 -34.29 -11.81 8.16
CA ALA A 39 -35.52 -11.10 7.86
C ALA A 39 -36.74 -12.01 7.97
N LYS A 40 -36.72 -13.21 7.39
CA LYS A 40 -37.81 -14.20 7.48
C LYS A 40 -38.10 -14.61 8.94
N ARG A 41 -37.05 -14.80 9.80
CA ARG A 41 -37.25 -15.12 11.22
C ARG A 41 -37.89 -13.97 11.96
N PHE A 42 -37.48 -12.74 11.66
CA PHE A 42 -38.01 -11.55 12.29
C PHE A 42 -39.51 -11.34 11.92
N VAL A 43 -39.85 -11.52 10.65
CA VAL A 43 -41.24 -11.49 10.21
C VAL A 43 -42.05 -12.59 10.88
N ALA A 44 -41.51 -13.80 11.01
CA ALA A 44 -42.19 -14.88 11.73
C ALA A 44 -42.42 -14.53 13.21
N MET A 45 -41.51 -13.86 13.86
CA MET A 45 -41.68 -13.40 15.25
C MET A 45 -42.82 -12.37 15.35
N ILE A 46 -42.90 -11.42 14.42
CA ILE A 46 -43.99 -10.43 14.36
C ILE A 46 -45.36 -11.13 14.19
N LEU A 47 -45.46 -12.02 13.18
CA LEU A 47 -46.70 -12.71 12.89
C LEU A 47 -47.18 -13.57 14.06
N LEU A 48 -46.26 -14.26 14.75
CA LEU A 48 -46.54 -15.01 15.95
C LEU A 48 -46.98 -14.12 17.14
N SER A 49 -46.42 -12.91 17.26
CA SER A 49 -46.86 -11.93 18.27
C SER A 49 -48.22 -11.35 17.98
N LEU A 50 -48.65 -11.37 16.73
CA LEU A 50 -49.97 -10.96 16.27
C LEU A 50 -50.97 -12.15 16.23
N GLU A 51 -50.63 -13.26 16.93
CA GLU A 51 -51.45 -14.46 17.09
C GLU A 51 -51.81 -15.19 15.79
N PHE A 52 -51.07 -14.98 14.69
CA PHE A 52 -51.26 -15.77 13.49
C PHE A 52 -51.01 -17.24 13.71
N SER A 53 -51.81 -18.10 13.06
CA SER A 53 -51.62 -19.54 13.14
C SER A 53 -50.25 -19.96 12.53
N ILE A 54 -49.67 -21.04 13.09
CA ILE A 54 -48.37 -21.54 12.64
C ILE A 54 -48.37 -21.83 11.14
N ASN A 55 -49.42 -22.43 10.61
CA ASN A 55 -49.55 -22.72 9.19
C ASN A 55 -49.52 -21.44 8.34
N ARG A 56 -50.16 -20.37 8.78
CA ARG A 56 -50.16 -19.08 8.07
C ARG A 56 -48.78 -18.40 8.13
N VAL A 57 -48.08 -18.51 9.27
CA VAL A 57 -46.70 -18.00 9.40
C VAL A 57 -45.75 -18.76 8.46
N MET A 58 -45.89 -20.08 8.36
CA MET A 58 -45.10 -20.90 7.43
C MET A 58 -45.35 -20.49 5.97
N GLU A 59 -46.59 -20.34 5.58
CA GLU A 59 -46.96 -19.91 4.24
C GLU A 59 -46.36 -18.55 3.86
N LEU A 60 -46.50 -17.56 4.73
CA LEU A 60 -46.03 -16.19 4.49
C LEU A 60 -44.48 -16.04 4.53
N THR A 61 -43.83 -16.76 5.42
CA THR A 61 -42.37 -16.64 5.60
C THR A 61 -41.56 -17.67 4.83
N GLN A 62 -42.18 -18.73 4.36
CA GLN A 62 -41.54 -19.90 3.75
C GLN A 62 -40.44 -20.51 4.65
N LEU A 63 -40.65 -20.45 5.97
CA LEU A 63 -39.82 -21.15 6.95
C LEU A 63 -40.42 -22.54 7.18
N SER A 64 -39.55 -23.51 7.52
CA SER A 64 -40.01 -24.85 7.89
C SER A 64 -40.77 -24.82 9.22
N ASP A 65 -41.69 -25.77 9.39
CA ASP A 65 -42.48 -25.98 10.60
C ASP A 65 -41.58 -26.01 11.85
N ARG A 66 -40.54 -26.81 11.82
CA ARG A 66 -39.53 -26.92 12.91
C ARG A 66 -38.94 -25.55 13.30
N THR A 67 -38.72 -24.70 12.30
CA THR A 67 -38.15 -23.35 12.54
C THR A 67 -39.18 -22.45 13.22
N VAL A 68 -40.44 -22.49 12.73
CA VAL A 68 -41.52 -21.68 13.32
C VAL A 68 -41.83 -22.10 14.73
N TYR A 69 -41.94 -23.42 14.99
CA TYR A 69 -42.08 -23.96 16.37
C TYR A 69 -40.95 -23.58 17.28
N ASP A 70 -39.67 -23.63 16.81
CA ASP A 70 -38.50 -23.22 17.63
C ASP A 70 -38.56 -21.73 17.97
N ILE A 71 -38.98 -20.89 17.01
CA ILE A 71 -39.19 -19.46 17.24
C ILE A 71 -40.27 -19.25 18.29
N LYS A 72 -41.46 -19.86 18.14
CA LYS A 72 -42.55 -19.76 19.13
C LYS A 72 -42.15 -20.19 20.53
N ARG A 73 -41.46 -21.33 20.64
CA ARG A 73 -40.96 -21.86 21.91
C ARG A 73 -39.97 -20.90 22.60
N LYS A 74 -39.11 -20.25 21.84
CA LYS A 74 -38.12 -19.29 22.40
C LYS A 74 -38.76 -17.96 22.75
N MET A 75 -39.75 -17.49 21.98
CA MET A 75 -40.52 -16.29 22.32
C MET A 75 -41.31 -16.49 23.64
N ASN A 76 -41.87 -17.66 23.86
CA ASN A 76 -42.60 -17.95 25.11
C ASN A 76 -41.70 -17.93 26.37
N LYS A 77 -40.38 -18.05 26.23
CA LYS A 77 -39.44 -17.93 27.36
C LYS A 77 -39.21 -16.48 27.81
N GLN A 78 -39.63 -15.49 27.01
CA GLN A 78 -39.61 -14.06 27.30
C GLN A 78 -38.29 -13.48 27.82
N THR A 79 -37.15 -14.18 27.65
CA THR A 79 -35.85 -13.68 28.09
C THR A 79 -35.18 -12.93 26.92
N PRO A 80 -34.56 -11.76 27.19
CA PRO A 80 -33.85 -11.02 26.15
C PRO A 80 -32.79 -11.85 25.42
N GLU A 81 -32.10 -12.75 26.13
CA GLU A 81 -31.08 -13.65 25.58
C GLU A 81 -31.70 -14.66 24.58
N ALA A 82 -32.89 -15.20 24.88
CA ALA A 82 -33.58 -16.16 24.01
C ALA A 82 -34.00 -15.51 22.70
N ILE A 83 -34.41 -14.22 22.73
CA ILE A 83 -34.78 -13.43 21.57
C ILE A 83 -33.52 -13.06 20.77
N ALA A 84 -32.44 -12.63 21.42
CA ALA A 84 -31.20 -12.32 20.77
C ALA A 84 -30.60 -13.50 19.98
N VAL A 85 -30.72 -14.73 20.51
CA VAL A 85 -30.28 -15.96 19.84
C VAL A 85 -31.08 -16.26 18.56
N LEU A 86 -32.35 -15.85 18.49
CA LEU A 86 -33.17 -16.01 17.26
C LEU A 86 -32.67 -15.16 16.11
N LEU A 87 -32.11 -13.98 16.42
CA LEU A 87 -31.60 -13.01 15.47
C LEU A 87 -30.09 -13.19 15.17
N GLN A 88 -29.44 -14.17 15.77
CA GLN A 88 -28.04 -14.48 15.48
C GLN A 88 -27.92 -15.63 14.47
N ILE A 89 -27.04 -15.45 13.51
CA ILE A 89 -26.57 -16.55 12.68
C ILE A 89 -25.46 -17.26 13.47
N LYS A 90 -25.73 -18.52 13.85
CA LYS A 90 -24.68 -19.32 14.53
C LYS A 90 -23.45 -19.38 13.63
N PRO A 91 -22.25 -19.00 14.13
CA PRO A 91 -21.02 -19.18 13.38
C PRO A 91 -20.83 -20.67 13.05
N GLY A 92 -20.30 -20.97 11.87
CA GLY A 92 -20.02 -22.35 11.44
C GLY A 92 -21.17 -23.05 10.71
N ARG A 93 -22.26 -22.37 10.38
CA ARG A 93 -23.27 -22.92 9.45
C ARG A 93 -22.76 -22.80 8.00
N GLY A 94 -22.18 -23.85 7.51
CA GLY A 94 -21.69 -23.96 6.14
C GLY A 94 -20.80 -25.19 6.00
N ARG A 95 -20.56 -25.61 4.76
CA ARG A 95 -19.57 -26.66 4.48
C ARG A 95 -18.20 -26.12 4.93
N LYS A 96 -17.50 -26.84 5.82
CA LYS A 96 -16.12 -26.54 6.15
C LYS A 96 -15.30 -26.45 4.87
N GLY A 97 -14.50 -25.40 4.72
CA GLY A 97 -13.59 -25.30 3.59
C GLY A 97 -12.56 -26.43 3.64
N ALA A 98 -12.20 -26.98 2.49
CA ALA A 98 -11.25 -28.09 2.40
C ALA A 98 -9.87 -27.81 3.05
N LEU A 99 -9.53 -26.55 3.23
CA LEU A 99 -8.25 -26.12 3.81
C LEU A 99 -8.34 -25.77 5.30
N THR A 100 -9.54 -25.84 5.92
CA THR A 100 -9.78 -25.31 7.27
C THR A 100 -8.92 -26.00 8.34
N ASP A 101 -8.74 -27.29 8.24
CA ASP A 101 -8.05 -28.09 9.25
C ASP A 101 -6.50 -27.98 9.14
N VAL A 102 -5.98 -27.47 8.02
CA VAL A 102 -4.55 -27.32 7.73
C VAL A 102 -4.16 -25.84 7.44
N GLU A 103 -5.05 -24.88 7.71
CA GLU A 103 -4.81 -23.45 7.41
C GLU A 103 -3.50 -22.94 8.02
N ASP A 104 -3.24 -23.23 9.28
CA ASP A 104 -2.09 -22.66 9.99
C ASP A 104 -0.77 -23.30 9.54
N GLU A 105 -0.79 -24.59 9.18
CA GLU A 105 0.37 -25.27 8.61
C GLU A 105 0.70 -24.74 7.21
N ILE A 106 -0.32 -24.51 6.38
CA ILE A 106 -0.14 -23.87 5.06
C ILE A 106 0.47 -22.48 5.22
N ILE A 107 0.01 -21.70 6.19
CA ILE A 107 0.52 -20.35 6.43
C ILE A 107 1.97 -20.40 6.93
N ALA A 108 2.31 -21.30 7.82
CA ALA A 108 3.69 -21.50 8.26
C ALA A 108 4.60 -21.84 7.09
N GLU A 109 4.16 -22.74 6.22
CA GLU A 109 4.89 -23.13 5.00
C GLU A 109 5.10 -21.97 4.03
N VAL A 110 4.04 -21.19 3.79
CA VAL A 110 4.10 -20.00 2.91
C VAL A 110 5.04 -18.92 3.47
N ASN A 111 5.12 -18.77 4.78
CA ASN A 111 6.03 -17.82 5.42
C ASN A 111 7.50 -18.28 5.42
N SER A 112 7.73 -19.59 5.43
CA SER A 112 9.08 -20.17 5.48
C SER A 112 9.70 -20.35 4.10
N ASN A 113 8.91 -20.31 3.03
CA ASN A 113 9.34 -20.60 1.67
C ASN A 113 8.88 -19.54 0.66
N ASN A 114 9.46 -19.59 -0.57
CA ASN A 114 9.28 -18.55 -1.57
C ASN A 114 8.29 -19.00 -2.65
N TYR A 115 7.03 -18.61 -2.49
CA TYR A 115 5.98 -18.91 -3.46
C TYR A 115 5.67 -17.68 -4.33
N VAL A 116 5.75 -17.82 -5.64
CA VAL A 116 5.60 -16.70 -6.60
C VAL A 116 4.16 -16.52 -7.10
N SER A 117 3.31 -17.54 -6.96
CA SER A 117 1.92 -17.50 -7.43
C SER A 117 0.98 -18.33 -6.56
N HIS A 118 -0.32 -18.05 -6.63
CA HIS A 118 -1.34 -18.84 -5.96
C HIS A 118 -1.40 -20.29 -6.49
N GLN A 119 -1.05 -20.52 -7.77
CA GLN A 119 -1.00 -21.86 -8.34
C GLN A 119 0.14 -22.67 -7.70
N HIS A 120 1.33 -22.07 -7.57
CA HIS A 120 2.48 -22.69 -6.93
C HIS A 120 2.16 -23.14 -5.47
N ILE A 121 1.40 -22.31 -4.73
CA ILE A 121 0.92 -22.67 -3.38
C ILE A 121 -0.12 -23.80 -3.46
N ALA A 122 -1.01 -23.81 -4.45
CA ALA A 122 -1.99 -24.89 -4.62
C ALA A 122 -1.31 -26.24 -4.93
N ASP A 123 -0.25 -26.22 -5.73
CA ASP A 123 0.54 -27.39 -6.07
C ASP A 123 1.27 -27.93 -4.83
N MET A 124 1.88 -27.06 -4.03
CA MET A 124 2.47 -27.43 -2.74
C MET A 124 1.44 -28.05 -1.79
N ILE A 125 0.23 -27.49 -1.69
CA ILE A 125 -0.84 -28.04 -0.85
C ILE A 125 -1.21 -29.44 -1.30
N LYS A 126 -1.29 -29.67 -2.61
CA LYS A 126 -1.55 -30.98 -3.19
C LYS A 126 -0.44 -31.98 -2.84
N GLU A 127 0.82 -31.58 -2.97
CA GLU A 127 1.96 -32.44 -2.68
C GLU A 127 2.09 -32.78 -1.19
N LYS A 128 2.07 -31.74 -0.33
CA LYS A 128 2.39 -31.88 1.09
C LYS A 128 1.21 -32.38 1.91
N PHE A 129 0.03 -31.84 1.66
CA PHE A 129 -1.18 -32.14 2.45
C PHE A 129 -2.15 -33.10 1.74
N LYS A 130 -1.85 -33.53 0.50
CA LYS A 130 -2.71 -34.40 -0.33
C LYS A 130 -4.12 -33.84 -0.55
N ILE A 131 -4.30 -32.53 -0.43
CA ILE A 131 -5.56 -31.83 -0.64
C ILE A 131 -5.57 -31.16 -2.01
N THR A 132 -6.49 -31.55 -2.88
CA THR A 132 -6.67 -30.90 -4.18
C THR A 132 -7.44 -29.59 -3.97
N THR A 133 -6.79 -28.49 -4.34
CA THR A 133 -7.34 -27.13 -4.23
C THR A 133 -7.09 -26.32 -5.49
N ASN A 134 -7.69 -25.15 -5.58
CA ASN A 134 -7.50 -24.25 -6.72
C ASN A 134 -6.94 -22.90 -6.27
N ARG A 135 -6.43 -22.13 -7.22
CA ARG A 135 -5.85 -20.79 -6.98
C ARG A 135 -6.80 -19.81 -6.26
N TRP A 136 -8.11 -19.96 -6.44
CA TRP A 136 -9.09 -19.06 -5.82
C TRP A 136 -9.26 -19.36 -4.33
N SER A 137 -9.30 -20.61 -3.95
CA SER A 137 -9.35 -21.03 -2.55
C SER A 137 -8.09 -20.59 -1.81
N VAL A 138 -6.91 -20.76 -2.43
CA VAL A 138 -5.64 -20.25 -1.89
C VAL A 138 -5.67 -18.73 -1.74
N ARG A 139 -6.11 -17.99 -2.77
CA ARG A 139 -6.23 -16.53 -2.69
C ARG A 139 -7.14 -16.09 -1.53
N ASN A 140 -8.28 -16.76 -1.34
CA ASN A 140 -9.22 -16.44 -0.28
C ASN A 140 -8.62 -16.72 1.11
N LEU A 141 -7.89 -17.84 1.26
CA LEU A 141 -7.15 -18.17 2.47
C LEU A 141 -6.11 -17.10 2.81
N LEU A 142 -5.25 -16.75 1.85
CA LEU A 142 -4.22 -15.74 2.05
C LEU A 142 -4.82 -14.36 2.39
N LYS A 143 -5.93 -13.98 1.72
CA LYS A 143 -6.66 -12.75 2.02
C LYS A 143 -7.22 -12.75 3.45
N LYS A 144 -7.84 -13.86 3.89
CA LYS A 144 -8.36 -14.06 5.26
C LYS A 144 -7.24 -13.87 6.29
N LYS A 145 -6.06 -14.42 6.03
CA LYS A 145 -4.87 -14.32 6.90
C LYS A 145 -4.03 -13.05 6.65
N ARG A 146 -4.51 -12.10 5.85
CA ARG A 146 -3.86 -10.81 5.51
C ARG A 146 -2.49 -10.94 4.85
N ILE A 147 -2.19 -12.07 4.24
CA ILE A 147 -0.97 -12.28 3.47
C ILE A 147 -1.13 -11.64 2.09
N LYS A 148 -0.16 -10.83 1.70
CA LYS A 148 -0.16 -10.09 0.44
C LYS A 148 1.05 -10.51 -0.41
N ARG A 149 0.88 -10.49 -1.72
CA ARG A 149 2.00 -10.60 -2.66
C ARG A 149 2.80 -9.30 -2.63
N LEU A 150 3.99 -9.32 -2.04
CA LEU A 150 4.88 -8.16 -1.93
C LEU A 150 5.98 -8.28 -2.99
N LYS A 151 6.48 -7.12 -3.45
CA LYS A 151 7.70 -7.08 -4.27
C LYS A 151 8.89 -7.39 -3.37
N VAL A 152 9.71 -8.34 -3.78
CA VAL A 152 10.97 -8.62 -3.09
C VAL A 152 11.88 -7.39 -3.19
N GLY A 153 12.44 -6.98 -2.08
CA GLY A 153 13.43 -5.92 -2.01
C GLY A 153 14.80 -6.44 -2.48
N SER A 154 15.59 -5.56 -3.08
CA SER A 154 16.98 -5.84 -3.40
C SER A 154 17.87 -5.19 -2.34
N LEU A 155 18.72 -6.00 -1.72
CA LEU A 155 19.79 -5.53 -0.84
C LEU A 155 21.12 -5.76 -1.59
N PRO A 156 21.96 -4.73 -1.79
CA PRO A 156 23.25 -4.94 -2.39
C PRO A 156 24.10 -5.90 -1.55
N ALA A 157 24.63 -6.95 -2.14
CA ALA A 157 25.38 -7.99 -1.42
C ALA A 157 26.60 -7.46 -0.63
N LYS A 158 27.13 -6.31 -1.03
CA LYS A 158 28.25 -5.63 -0.38
C LYS A 158 27.82 -4.55 0.62
N ALA A 159 26.52 -4.39 0.88
CA ALA A 159 26.03 -3.41 1.83
C ALA A 159 26.33 -3.86 3.27
N ASN A 160 26.95 -2.99 4.07
CA ASN A 160 27.17 -3.23 5.49
C ASN A 160 26.08 -2.54 6.31
N VAL A 161 25.14 -3.33 6.82
CA VAL A 161 23.99 -2.83 7.59
C VAL A 161 24.41 -2.12 8.88
N LYS A 162 25.46 -2.62 9.56
CA LYS A 162 25.99 -1.99 10.79
C LYS A 162 26.57 -0.62 10.51
N GLU A 163 27.37 -0.52 9.46
CA GLU A 163 27.96 0.74 9.03
C GLU A 163 26.90 1.76 8.59
N GLN A 164 25.86 1.31 7.89
CA GLN A 164 24.73 2.17 7.52
C GLN A 164 24.00 2.72 8.75
N ARG A 165 23.76 1.87 9.75
CA ARG A 165 23.09 2.28 11.00
C ARG A 165 23.96 3.26 11.79
N ALA A 166 25.23 2.96 11.97
CA ALA A 166 26.18 3.85 12.64
C ALA A 166 26.26 5.22 11.93
N PHE A 167 26.38 5.22 10.60
CA PHE A 167 26.39 6.47 9.84
C PHE A 167 25.09 7.27 10.00
N TYR A 168 23.94 6.59 10.00
CA TYR A 168 22.66 7.25 10.20
C TYR A 168 22.56 7.90 11.59
N GLU A 169 22.86 7.13 12.64
CA GLU A 169 22.70 7.57 14.02
C GLU A 169 23.75 8.63 14.41
N GLU A 170 25.01 8.43 14.03
CA GLU A 170 26.14 9.27 14.46
C GLU A 170 26.34 10.52 13.60
N LYS A 171 25.97 10.48 12.31
CA LYS A 171 26.23 11.57 11.37
C LYS A 171 24.97 12.16 10.78
N LEU A 172 24.12 11.33 10.13
CA LEU A 172 23.03 11.85 9.33
C LEU A 172 21.91 12.44 10.21
N LEU A 173 21.50 11.75 11.26
CA LEU A 173 20.44 12.20 12.16
C LEU A 173 20.77 13.52 12.89
N PRO A 174 21.99 13.72 13.44
CA PRO A 174 22.39 15.01 14.00
C PRO A 174 22.36 16.15 12.98
N LEU A 175 22.80 15.91 11.72
CA LEU A 175 22.75 16.91 10.66
C LEU A 175 21.33 17.25 10.25
N MET A 176 20.42 16.26 10.21
CA MET A 176 19.02 16.48 9.93
C MET A 176 18.37 17.37 11.01
N LYS A 177 18.64 17.09 12.30
CA LYS A 177 18.17 17.91 13.42
C LYS A 177 18.73 19.33 13.34
N LYS A 178 20.05 19.47 13.13
CA LYS A 178 20.70 20.76 12.97
C LYS A 178 20.08 21.61 11.86
N ALA A 179 19.73 20.98 10.74
CA ALA A 179 19.08 21.67 9.63
C ALA A 179 17.62 22.09 9.97
N GLN A 180 16.88 21.24 10.71
CA GLN A 180 15.52 21.57 11.17
C GLN A 180 15.50 22.71 12.17
N ASP A 181 16.51 22.78 13.04
CA ASP A 181 16.68 23.86 14.02
C ASP A 181 17.18 25.18 13.38
N GLY A 182 17.40 25.18 12.05
CA GLY A 182 17.86 26.36 11.31
C GLY A 182 19.35 26.70 11.53
N LEU A 183 20.12 25.80 12.15
CA LEU A 183 21.53 25.99 12.46
C LEU A 183 22.49 25.61 11.32
N GLY A 184 21.96 25.30 10.13
CA GLY A 184 22.72 24.98 8.95
C GLY A 184 21.83 24.44 7.84
N THR A 185 22.41 24.31 6.65
CA THR A 185 21.71 23.77 5.46
C THR A 185 22.21 22.36 5.17
N LEU A 186 21.28 21.40 5.09
CA LEU A 186 21.56 20.03 4.71
C LEU A 186 21.00 19.74 3.32
N LEU A 187 21.88 19.33 2.41
CA LEU A 187 21.56 19.03 1.03
C LEU A 187 21.91 17.59 0.69
N PHE A 188 21.04 16.94 -0.10
CA PHE A 188 21.29 15.62 -0.66
C PHE A 188 21.58 15.75 -2.14
N MET A 189 22.74 15.31 -2.59
CA MET A 189 23.17 15.44 -3.98
C MET A 189 23.34 14.08 -4.65
N ASP A 190 22.82 13.96 -5.87
CA ASP A 190 22.99 12.79 -6.73
C ASP A 190 22.66 13.13 -8.17
N ALA A 191 23.12 12.28 -9.09
CA ALA A 191 22.85 12.41 -10.53
C ALA A 191 21.85 11.37 -11.00
N SER A 192 20.84 11.80 -11.73
CA SER A 192 19.89 10.90 -12.37
C SER A 192 19.94 11.01 -13.88
N HIS A 193 19.86 9.85 -14.54
CA HIS A 193 19.78 9.76 -15.99
C HIS A 193 18.35 9.49 -16.43
N PHE A 194 17.86 10.30 -17.36
CA PHE A 194 16.55 10.16 -17.95
C PHE A 194 16.75 9.86 -19.45
N VAL A 195 16.23 8.71 -19.89
CA VAL A 195 16.35 8.26 -21.28
C VAL A 195 15.02 8.48 -21.98
N MET A 196 15.01 9.26 -23.04
CA MET A 196 13.82 9.45 -23.87
C MET A 196 13.54 8.16 -24.64
N GLY A 197 12.36 7.57 -24.46
CA GLY A 197 11.97 6.32 -25.11
C GLY A 197 10.96 5.52 -24.30
N CYS A 198 11.13 4.20 -24.26
CA CYS A 198 10.19 3.23 -23.65
C CYS A 198 10.34 3.04 -22.14
N ASP A 199 11.30 3.69 -21.47
CA ASP A 199 11.61 3.46 -20.05
C ASP A 199 10.48 3.88 -19.09
N TYR A 200 9.54 4.70 -19.58
CA TYR A 200 8.43 5.24 -18.76
C TYR A 200 7.07 4.62 -19.10
N LEU A 201 7.05 3.47 -19.75
CA LEU A 201 5.84 2.68 -19.94
C LEU A 201 5.34 2.17 -18.58
N GLY A 202 4.04 2.06 -18.44
CA GLY A 202 3.37 1.62 -17.22
C GLY A 202 2.31 0.56 -17.52
N TYR A 203 1.45 0.34 -16.53
CA TYR A 203 0.30 -0.56 -16.64
C TYR A 203 -0.99 0.26 -16.61
N ILE A 204 -1.91 -0.08 -17.51
CA ILE A 204 -3.26 0.48 -17.56
C ILE A 204 -4.29 -0.64 -17.50
N TYR A 205 -5.48 -0.36 -17.00
CA TYR A 205 -6.61 -1.28 -17.08
C TYR A 205 -7.22 -1.16 -18.48
N CYS A 206 -7.20 -2.26 -19.24
CA CYS A 206 -7.79 -2.31 -20.58
C CYS A 206 -8.20 -3.75 -20.94
N MET A 207 -9.19 -3.89 -21.80
CA MET A 207 -9.58 -5.19 -22.36
C MET A 207 -8.61 -5.66 -23.46
N VAL A 208 -8.09 -4.71 -24.24
CA VAL A 208 -7.17 -4.97 -25.34
C VAL A 208 -5.90 -4.17 -25.10
N ARG A 209 -4.71 -4.77 -25.35
CA ARG A 209 -3.43 -4.12 -25.19
C ARG A 209 -3.37 -2.84 -26.01
N ARG A 210 -2.99 -1.73 -25.37
CA ARG A 210 -2.75 -0.44 -26.05
C ARG A 210 -1.28 -0.28 -26.34
N TRP A 211 -0.99 0.37 -27.45
CA TRP A 211 0.36 0.65 -27.92
C TRP A 211 0.59 2.17 -27.91
N ILE A 212 1.77 2.56 -27.48
CA ILE A 212 2.20 3.97 -27.50
C ILE A 212 3.39 4.03 -28.45
N THR A 213 3.35 4.95 -29.39
CA THR A 213 4.50 5.24 -30.24
C THR A 213 5.60 5.86 -29.40
N THR A 214 6.78 5.27 -29.42
CA THR A 214 7.94 5.74 -28.66
C THR A 214 9.04 6.21 -29.58
N PHE A 215 9.90 7.09 -29.10
CA PHE A 215 11.04 7.58 -29.86
C PHE A 215 12.03 6.44 -30.16
N SER A 216 12.46 6.36 -31.42
CA SER A 216 13.40 5.34 -31.88
C SER A 216 14.85 5.82 -31.72
N GLY A 217 15.32 5.89 -30.49
CA GLY A 217 16.67 6.35 -30.18
C GLY A 217 16.89 6.41 -28.66
N ARG A 218 18.14 6.63 -28.24
CA ARG A 218 18.50 6.76 -26.82
C ARG A 218 19.12 8.12 -26.55
N LYS A 219 18.31 9.18 -26.60
CA LYS A 219 18.76 10.49 -26.11
C LYS A 219 18.65 10.49 -24.58
N ARG A 220 19.71 10.94 -23.94
CA ARG A 220 19.79 11.01 -22.47
C ARG A 220 19.74 12.46 -22.02
N TYR A 221 19.00 12.70 -20.97
CA TYR A 221 19.03 13.93 -20.21
C TYR A 221 19.56 13.60 -18.81
N ASN A 222 20.72 14.13 -18.46
CA ASN A 222 21.38 13.88 -17.19
C ASN A 222 21.16 15.08 -16.30
N VAL A 223 20.69 14.85 -15.10
CA VAL A 223 20.43 15.90 -14.12
C VAL A 223 21.21 15.58 -12.86
N LEU A 224 22.18 16.42 -12.53
CA LEU A 224 22.75 16.48 -11.19
C LEU A 224 21.85 17.37 -10.35
N GLY A 225 21.27 16.83 -9.28
CA GLY A 225 20.38 17.55 -8.38
C GLY A 225 20.96 17.68 -6.99
N SER A 226 20.64 18.77 -6.34
CA SER A 226 20.90 19.01 -4.92
C SER A 226 19.61 19.40 -4.22
N LEU A 227 19.09 18.52 -3.36
CA LEU A 227 17.81 18.65 -2.67
C LEU A 227 18.02 19.17 -1.26
N ASN A 228 17.46 20.31 -0.94
CA ASN A 228 17.44 20.80 0.45
C ASN A 228 16.48 19.96 1.30
N PHE A 229 16.98 19.46 2.43
CA PHE A 229 16.21 18.58 3.32
C PHE A 229 14.99 19.25 3.94
N VAL A 230 15.08 20.53 4.31
CA VAL A 230 14.01 21.26 5.00
C VAL A 230 13.05 21.89 4.00
N THR A 231 13.56 22.71 3.07
CA THR A 231 12.72 23.49 2.14
C THR A 231 12.22 22.69 0.95
N LYS A 232 12.79 21.51 0.68
CA LYS A 232 12.54 20.66 -0.50
C LYS A 232 12.88 21.35 -1.83
N ARG A 233 13.55 22.48 -1.79
CA ARG A 233 14.06 23.15 -2.98
C ARG A 233 15.17 22.31 -3.62
N VAL A 234 15.17 22.24 -4.94
CA VAL A 234 16.13 21.48 -5.72
C VAL A 234 16.92 22.44 -6.61
N ILE A 235 18.24 22.41 -6.48
CA ILE A 235 19.15 23.06 -7.42
C ILE A 235 19.58 22.00 -8.43
N THR A 236 19.66 22.36 -9.70
CA THR A 236 20.03 21.43 -10.78
C THR A 236 21.15 21.95 -11.67
N VAL A 237 21.97 21.01 -12.13
CA VAL A 237 22.88 21.15 -13.28
C VAL A 237 22.57 20.03 -14.23
N ALA A 238 22.22 20.34 -15.48
CA ALA A 238 21.77 19.34 -16.43
C ALA A 238 22.54 19.42 -17.76
N ASN A 239 22.71 18.28 -18.40
CA ASN A 239 23.30 18.17 -19.72
C ASN A 239 22.77 16.92 -20.47
N ASP A 240 23.12 16.82 -21.75
CA ASP A 240 22.82 15.67 -22.61
C ASP A 240 24.03 14.75 -22.86
N THR A 241 25.17 15.03 -22.20
CA THR A 241 26.42 14.31 -22.34
C THR A 241 26.71 13.43 -21.13
N TYR A 242 27.55 13.89 -20.20
CA TYR A 242 27.93 13.16 -19.00
C TYR A 242 28.04 14.11 -17.79
N ILE A 243 27.72 13.60 -16.61
CA ILE A 243 28.01 14.30 -15.35
C ILE A 243 29.43 13.92 -14.92
N THR A 244 30.27 14.94 -14.81
CA THR A 244 31.68 14.82 -14.42
C THR A 244 31.97 15.69 -13.19
N SER A 245 33.22 15.73 -12.74
CA SER A 245 33.65 16.61 -11.63
C SER A 245 33.42 18.10 -11.93
N ALA A 246 33.42 18.51 -13.22
CA ALA A 246 33.13 19.89 -13.60
C ALA A 246 31.69 20.30 -13.23
N GLN A 247 30.71 19.45 -13.54
CA GLN A 247 29.30 19.70 -13.16
C GLN A 247 29.09 19.65 -11.64
N VAL A 248 29.86 18.82 -10.93
CA VAL A 248 29.85 18.82 -9.46
C VAL A 248 30.40 20.15 -8.91
N CYS A 249 31.51 20.66 -9.44
CA CYS A 249 32.04 21.96 -9.05
C CYS A 249 31.06 23.11 -9.35
N GLU A 250 30.42 23.11 -10.52
CA GLU A 250 29.37 24.07 -10.88
C GLU A 250 28.20 24.00 -9.88
N MET A 251 27.77 22.79 -9.50
CA MET A 251 26.73 22.61 -8.49
C MET A 251 27.14 23.19 -7.13
N LEU A 252 28.38 22.95 -6.67
CA LEU A 252 28.87 23.51 -5.42
C LEU A 252 28.90 25.04 -5.44
N GLU A 253 29.23 25.65 -6.57
CA GLU A 253 29.18 27.11 -6.73
C GLU A 253 27.74 27.65 -6.63
N LYS A 254 26.78 26.99 -7.29
CA LYS A 254 25.35 27.34 -7.18
C LYS A 254 24.84 27.21 -5.75
N ILE A 255 25.23 26.13 -5.04
CA ILE A 255 24.90 25.91 -3.63
C ILE A 255 25.48 27.02 -2.75
N ALA A 256 26.77 27.37 -2.92
CA ALA A 256 27.43 28.40 -2.14
C ALA A 256 26.79 29.78 -2.33
N LEU A 257 26.35 30.09 -3.55
CA LEU A 257 25.64 31.32 -3.85
C LEU A 257 24.25 31.38 -3.23
N GLU A 258 23.47 30.27 -3.34
CA GLU A 258 22.11 30.19 -2.83
C GLU A 258 22.03 30.22 -1.30
N TYR A 259 23.00 29.61 -0.62
CA TYR A 259 23.03 29.49 0.84
C TYR A 259 24.20 30.27 1.47
N ALA A 260 24.52 31.42 0.87
CA ALA A 260 25.59 32.29 1.38
C ALA A 260 25.41 32.63 2.87
N GLY A 261 26.47 32.56 3.65
CA GLY A 261 26.46 32.86 5.07
C GLY A 261 25.91 31.75 5.99
N GLN A 262 25.50 30.61 5.42
CA GLN A 262 25.05 29.45 6.19
C GLN A 262 26.14 28.38 6.25
N GLU A 263 26.11 27.57 7.30
CA GLU A 263 26.92 26.35 7.36
C GLU A 263 26.27 25.27 6.47
N ILE A 264 26.99 24.82 5.45
CA ILE A 264 26.46 23.95 4.39
C ILE A 264 27.02 22.54 4.53
N TYR A 265 26.13 21.55 4.53
CA TYR A 265 26.46 20.13 4.48
C TYR A 265 25.84 19.49 3.25
N VAL A 266 26.64 18.81 2.45
CA VAL A 266 26.21 18.09 1.26
C VAL A 266 26.45 16.61 1.43
N ILE A 267 25.36 15.84 1.44
CA ILE A 267 25.39 14.38 1.45
C ILE A 267 25.50 13.89 0.01
N LEU A 268 26.49 13.05 -0.27
CA LEU A 268 26.75 12.51 -1.60
C LEU A 268 27.28 11.08 -1.52
N ASP A 269 27.22 10.36 -2.63
CA ASP A 269 27.74 9.01 -2.74
C ASP A 269 29.27 8.99 -2.94
N ASN A 270 29.84 7.78 -3.05
CA ASN A 270 31.28 7.60 -3.24
C ASN A 270 31.68 7.51 -4.71
N ALA A 271 30.90 8.07 -5.66
CA ALA A 271 31.25 8.04 -7.07
C ALA A 271 32.60 8.74 -7.31
N LYS A 272 33.46 8.17 -8.16
CA LYS A 272 34.81 8.67 -8.39
C LYS A 272 34.85 10.15 -8.80
N TYR A 273 33.88 10.60 -9.59
CA TYR A 273 33.81 12.00 -10.06
C TYR A 273 33.34 12.97 -8.95
N GLN A 274 32.70 12.46 -7.88
CA GLN A 274 32.30 13.25 -6.71
C GLN A 274 33.40 13.28 -5.63
N LYS A 275 34.23 12.24 -5.56
CA LYS A 275 35.29 12.07 -4.55
C LYS A 275 36.70 12.30 -5.11
N CYS A 276 36.89 13.26 -5.99
CA CYS A 276 38.19 13.62 -6.54
C CYS A 276 38.75 14.89 -5.88
N ALA A 277 40.05 15.09 -6.01
CA ALA A 277 40.78 16.23 -5.39
C ALA A 277 40.15 17.57 -5.81
N VAL A 278 39.82 17.74 -7.10
CA VAL A 278 39.27 18.97 -7.65
C VAL A 278 37.95 19.36 -6.94
N VAL A 279 37.05 18.40 -6.70
CA VAL A 279 35.78 18.61 -6.01
C VAL A 279 36.01 18.94 -4.53
N THR A 280 36.92 18.21 -3.88
CA THR A 280 37.23 18.40 -2.45
C THR A 280 37.85 19.77 -2.20
N GLU A 281 38.80 20.19 -3.04
CA GLU A 281 39.41 21.51 -2.97
C GLU A 281 38.40 22.63 -3.25
N ARG A 282 37.52 22.43 -4.24
CA ARG A 282 36.44 23.40 -4.54
C ARG A 282 35.50 23.57 -3.37
N ALA A 283 35.04 22.46 -2.77
CA ALA A 283 34.20 22.48 -1.59
C ALA A 283 34.84 23.23 -0.40
N LYS A 284 36.14 22.98 -0.14
CA LYS A 284 36.92 23.70 0.90
C LYS A 284 36.93 25.20 0.64
N LYS A 285 37.20 25.63 -0.60
CA LYS A 285 37.24 27.07 -0.97
C LYS A 285 35.88 27.73 -0.77
N LEU A 286 34.78 26.98 -0.90
CA LEU A 286 33.40 27.45 -0.77
C LEU A 286 32.83 27.24 0.65
N ASN A 287 33.63 26.77 1.61
CA ASN A 287 33.21 26.42 2.98
C ASN A 287 32.02 25.43 3.02
N ILE A 288 32.03 24.44 2.12
CA ILE A 288 31.01 23.39 2.03
C ILE A 288 31.56 22.09 2.64
N ASN A 289 30.82 21.51 3.58
CA ASN A 289 31.16 20.25 4.22
C ASN A 289 30.60 19.08 3.40
N LEU A 290 31.48 18.30 2.76
CA LEU A 290 31.09 17.10 2.02
C LEU A 290 31.01 15.91 2.97
N VAL A 291 29.86 15.21 2.96
CA VAL A 291 29.60 14.04 3.81
C VAL A 291 29.27 12.86 2.91
N TYR A 292 30.20 11.92 2.81
CA TYR A 292 30.03 10.74 1.96
C TYR A 292 29.31 9.63 2.70
N ILE A 293 28.27 9.08 2.07
CA ILE A 293 27.52 7.93 2.59
C ILE A 293 28.37 6.65 2.49
N PRO A 294 28.10 5.64 3.34
CA PRO A 294 28.79 4.34 3.21
C PRO A 294 28.59 3.73 1.81
N PRO A 295 29.54 2.95 1.32
CA PRO A 295 29.42 2.27 0.04
C PRO A 295 28.16 1.41 -0.03
N TYR A 296 27.56 1.32 -1.21
CA TYR A 296 26.35 0.50 -1.46
C TYR A 296 25.14 0.85 -0.58
N SER A 297 24.98 2.13 -0.22
CA SER A 297 23.93 2.63 0.69
C SER A 297 23.04 3.69 0.06
N PRO A 298 22.46 3.48 -1.13
CA PRO A 298 21.62 4.48 -1.80
C PRO A 298 20.34 4.83 -1.01
N ASN A 299 19.88 3.91 -0.14
CA ASN A 299 18.76 4.12 0.78
C ASN A 299 18.96 5.29 1.75
N LEU A 300 20.21 5.68 2.02
CA LEU A 300 20.56 6.83 2.87
C LEU A 300 20.53 8.17 2.12
N ASN A 301 20.53 8.17 0.78
CA ASN A 301 20.44 9.37 -0.03
C ASN A 301 18.97 9.70 -0.36
N LEU A 302 18.40 10.70 0.32
CA LEU A 302 16.98 11.01 0.18
C LEU A 302 16.60 11.55 -1.22
N ILE A 303 17.53 12.08 -1.99
CA ILE A 303 17.28 12.55 -3.37
C ILE A 303 16.87 11.40 -4.31
N GLU A 304 17.22 10.16 -4.01
CA GLU A 304 16.78 8.99 -4.76
C GLU A 304 15.24 8.84 -4.77
N ARG A 305 14.59 9.29 -3.70
CA ARG A 305 13.13 9.33 -3.61
C ARG A 305 12.54 10.39 -4.55
N LEU A 306 13.22 11.52 -4.71
CA LEU A 306 12.86 12.54 -5.69
C LEU A 306 12.98 11.98 -7.11
N TRP A 307 14.08 11.32 -7.45
CA TRP A 307 14.24 10.69 -8.77
C TRP A 307 13.16 9.67 -9.08
N LYS A 308 12.81 8.85 -8.10
CA LYS A 308 11.68 7.91 -8.21
C LYS A 308 10.35 8.64 -8.44
N PHE A 309 10.12 9.74 -7.77
CA PHE A 309 8.92 10.58 -7.98
C PHE A 309 8.89 11.15 -9.38
N VAL A 310 9.98 11.76 -9.85
CA VAL A 310 10.09 12.32 -11.21
C VAL A 310 9.84 11.23 -12.25
N LYS A 311 10.53 10.09 -12.16
CA LYS A 311 10.34 8.93 -13.06
C LYS A 311 8.90 8.42 -13.07
N ASN A 312 8.22 8.43 -11.93
CA ASN A 312 6.81 8.03 -11.85
C ASN A 312 5.87 9.03 -12.54
N LYS A 313 6.16 10.33 -12.47
CA LYS A 313 5.39 11.38 -13.17
C LYS A 313 5.56 11.35 -14.69
N LEU A 314 6.68 10.79 -15.17
CA LEU A 314 6.93 10.59 -16.60
C LEU A 314 6.19 9.37 -17.18
N ARG A 315 5.64 8.48 -16.36
CA ARG A 315 4.96 7.26 -16.83
C ARG A 315 3.76 7.59 -17.71
N LEU A 316 3.60 6.81 -18.78
CA LEU A 316 2.50 6.92 -19.75
C LEU A 316 2.45 8.28 -20.45
N ARG A 317 3.54 9.03 -20.45
CA ARG A 317 3.69 10.24 -21.24
C ARG A 317 4.48 9.95 -22.52
N PHE A 318 4.16 10.68 -23.55
CA PHE A 318 4.83 10.63 -24.83
C PHE A 318 5.39 12.02 -25.15
N TRP A 319 6.57 12.07 -25.76
CA TRP A 319 7.25 13.32 -26.14
C TRP A 319 7.64 13.26 -27.61
N ASP A 320 7.26 14.28 -28.36
CA ASP A 320 7.56 14.40 -29.79
C ASP A 320 9.02 14.73 -30.04
N ASN A 321 9.65 15.44 -29.11
CA ASN A 321 11.04 15.86 -29.22
C ASN A 321 11.75 15.91 -27.87
N PHE A 322 13.08 15.99 -27.93
CA PHE A 322 13.94 15.96 -26.74
C PHE A 322 13.81 17.23 -25.88
N SER A 323 13.57 18.39 -26.50
CA SER A 323 13.38 19.65 -25.77
C SER A 323 12.15 19.59 -24.88
N LEU A 324 11.02 19.05 -25.37
CA LEU A 324 9.81 18.86 -24.59
C LEU A 324 10.03 17.82 -23.46
N PHE A 325 10.81 16.77 -23.72
CA PHE A 325 11.17 15.78 -22.72
C PHE A 325 11.98 16.40 -21.58
N SER A 326 13.06 17.13 -21.88
CA SER A 326 13.90 17.78 -20.86
C SER A 326 13.13 18.86 -20.09
N SER A 327 12.38 19.74 -20.77
CA SER A 327 11.57 20.77 -20.11
C SER A 327 10.46 20.19 -19.22
N THR A 328 9.90 19.02 -19.58
CA THR A 328 8.95 18.31 -18.72
C THR A 328 9.62 17.87 -17.42
N ILE A 329 10.84 17.34 -17.49
CA ILE A 329 11.60 16.90 -16.30
C ILE A 329 11.90 18.10 -15.42
N ASP A 330 12.41 19.20 -15.99
CA ASP A 330 12.71 20.42 -15.25
C ASP A 330 11.46 21.02 -14.60
N GLY A 331 10.33 21.03 -15.30
CA GLY A 331 9.04 21.47 -14.76
C GLY A 331 8.56 20.60 -13.58
N ILE A 332 8.74 19.27 -13.66
CA ILE A 332 8.40 18.38 -12.53
C ILE A 332 9.32 18.65 -11.33
N ILE A 333 10.62 18.87 -11.56
CA ILE A 333 11.58 19.19 -10.49
C ILE A 333 11.23 20.56 -9.88
N ALA A 334 10.96 21.57 -10.67
CA ALA A 334 10.58 22.90 -10.18
C ALA A 334 9.27 22.88 -9.35
N SER A 335 8.37 21.95 -9.65
CA SER A 335 7.09 21.81 -8.91
C SER A 335 7.20 21.24 -7.50
N THR A 336 8.39 20.85 -7.05
CA THR A 336 8.63 20.25 -5.72
C THR A 336 8.28 21.18 -4.55
N THR A 337 8.45 22.49 -4.74
CA THR A 337 8.12 23.53 -3.74
C THR A 337 6.74 24.16 -3.97
N GLY A 338 6.06 23.79 -5.06
CA GLY A 338 4.75 24.32 -5.45
C GLY A 338 3.67 23.24 -5.43
N GLU A 339 3.14 22.92 -6.60
CA GLU A 339 2.00 21.98 -6.79
C GLU A 339 2.21 20.61 -6.13
N ASN A 340 3.43 20.09 -6.10
CA ASN A 340 3.73 18.77 -5.56
C ASN A 340 4.32 18.80 -4.13
N LYS A 341 4.30 19.94 -3.46
CA LYS A 341 4.94 20.14 -2.15
C LYS A 341 4.49 19.12 -1.11
N GLU A 342 3.19 18.98 -0.87
CA GLU A 342 2.64 18.04 0.13
C GLU A 342 3.10 16.59 -0.12
N LYS A 343 3.15 16.19 -1.38
CA LYS A 343 3.58 14.85 -1.76
C LYS A 343 5.08 14.65 -1.54
N ILE A 344 5.88 15.66 -1.84
CA ILE A 344 7.32 15.65 -1.62
C ILE A 344 7.64 15.67 -0.13
N ASP A 345 6.96 16.49 0.67
CA ASP A 345 7.10 16.50 2.14
C ASP A 345 6.80 15.12 2.74
N SER A 346 5.77 14.43 2.25
CA SER A 346 5.44 13.07 2.66
C SER A 346 6.49 12.03 2.25
N LEU A 347 7.15 12.20 1.09
CA LEU A 347 8.15 11.26 0.57
C LEU A 347 9.53 11.47 1.20
N ILE A 348 9.93 12.72 1.44
CA ILE A 348 11.25 13.13 1.91
C ILE A 348 11.13 13.62 3.34
N GLY A 349 10.81 12.69 4.23
CA GLY A 349 10.77 12.92 5.68
C GLY A 349 12.01 12.37 6.38
N GLU A 350 12.02 12.45 7.71
CA GLU A 350 13.12 11.98 8.56
C GLU A 350 13.36 10.47 8.50
N LYS A 351 12.33 9.69 8.12
CA LYS A 351 12.42 8.23 8.11
C LYS A 351 13.26 7.77 6.93
N VAL A 352 14.49 7.41 7.21
CA VAL A 352 15.38 6.71 6.28
C VAL A 352 15.09 5.21 6.34
N GLN A 353 15.14 4.53 5.21
CA GLN A 353 14.98 3.08 5.17
C GLN A 353 16.29 2.44 5.62
N LEU A 354 16.33 1.98 6.86
CA LEU A 354 17.42 1.15 7.36
C LEU A 354 17.07 -0.33 7.16
N PHE A 355 18.07 -1.14 6.85
CA PHE A 355 17.93 -2.59 6.82
C PHE A 355 18.19 -3.13 8.23
N ASP A 356 17.32 -4.02 8.72
CA ASP A 356 17.51 -4.70 10.00
C ASP A 356 18.36 -5.96 9.81
N GLU A 357 19.34 -6.16 10.67
CA GLU A 357 20.03 -7.44 10.79
C GLU A 357 19.01 -8.51 11.19
N GLY A 358 18.83 -9.54 10.36
CA GLY A 358 17.94 -10.67 10.65
C GLY A 358 16.55 -10.63 10.02
N LYS A 359 16.15 -9.60 9.27
CA LYS A 359 14.96 -9.70 8.42
C LYS A 359 15.25 -10.53 7.19
N GLN A 360 14.94 -11.83 7.34
CA GLN A 360 14.70 -12.83 6.31
C GLN A 360 15.44 -12.56 5.00
N GLU A 361 16.74 -12.85 5.00
CA GLU A 361 17.42 -13.16 3.75
C GLU A 361 16.64 -14.33 3.10
N LEU A 362 16.20 -14.14 1.87
CA LEU A 362 15.76 -15.25 1.06
C LEU A 362 16.92 -16.27 1.07
N ARG A 363 16.67 -17.47 1.59
CA ARG A 363 17.67 -18.55 1.56
C ARG A 363 18.24 -18.64 0.16
N GLN A 364 19.55 -18.63 0.04
CA GLN A 364 20.22 -18.81 -1.23
C GLN A 364 19.65 -20.06 -1.88
N VAL A 365 19.25 -19.92 -3.13
CA VAL A 365 18.78 -21.03 -3.95
C VAL A 365 19.93 -22.04 -4.01
N THR A 366 19.80 -23.17 -3.33
CA THR A 366 20.75 -24.28 -3.46
C THR A 366 20.58 -24.90 -4.84
N GLU A 367 21.63 -25.54 -5.39
CA GLU A 367 21.62 -26.13 -6.74
C GLU A 367 20.39 -27.01 -7.03
N ASN A 368 19.82 -27.67 -6.04
CA ASN A 368 18.61 -28.50 -6.15
C ASN A 368 17.30 -27.71 -6.34
N SER A 369 17.31 -26.39 -6.24
CA SER A 369 16.12 -25.56 -6.47
C SER A 369 16.03 -24.96 -7.89
N TYR A 370 17.00 -25.25 -8.76
CA TYR A 370 16.97 -24.85 -10.17
C TYR A 370 15.87 -25.53 -10.99
N GLU A 371 15.43 -26.72 -10.61
CA GLU A 371 14.35 -27.43 -11.31
C GLU A 371 13.02 -26.66 -11.31
N PHE A 372 12.72 -25.90 -10.25
CA PHE A 372 11.47 -25.13 -10.16
C PHE A 372 11.46 -23.84 -10.99
N VAL A 373 12.62 -23.31 -11.37
CA VAL A 373 12.70 -22.07 -12.17
C VAL A 373 12.59 -22.39 -13.67
N ASN A 374 13.06 -23.55 -14.11
CA ASN A 374 13.09 -23.94 -15.52
C ASN A 374 11.75 -24.44 -16.10
N ILE A 375 10.80 -24.88 -15.26
CA ILE A 375 9.48 -25.36 -15.73
C ILE A 375 8.64 -24.22 -16.34
N ARG A 376 8.98 -22.94 -16.09
CA ARG A 376 8.20 -21.79 -16.56
C ARG A 376 8.73 -21.08 -17.80
N ALA A 377 9.90 -21.39 -18.28
CA ALA A 377 10.38 -20.85 -19.55
C ALA A 377 9.69 -21.52 -20.75
N GLN A 378 9.10 -22.70 -20.56
CA GLN A 378 8.39 -23.43 -21.61
C GLN A 378 6.89 -23.16 -21.72
N ASP A 379 6.26 -22.55 -20.68
CA ASP A 379 4.81 -22.23 -20.67
C ASP A 379 4.49 -20.81 -21.15
N VAL A 380 5.44 -20.09 -21.72
CA VAL A 380 5.28 -18.70 -22.22
C VAL A 380 5.70 -18.62 -23.70
N ALA A 381 5.59 -19.71 -24.44
CA ALA A 381 5.69 -19.69 -25.91
C ALA A 381 4.29 -19.69 -26.54
#